data_311054f678a20f7c78caceb5a6ad3d10
#
_entry.id   311054f678a20f7c78caceb5a6ad3d10
#
_cell.length_a   1.000
_cell.length_b   1.000
_cell.length_c   1.000
_cell.angle_alpha   90.00
_cell.angle_beta   90.00
_cell.angle_gamma   90.00
#
_symmetry.space_group_name_H-M   'P 1'
#
loop_
_entity.id
_entity.type
_entity.pdbx_description
1 polymer ?
#
loop_
_entity_poly.entity_id
_entity_poly.type
_entity_poly.pdbx_seq_one_letter_code
_entity_poly.pdbx_strand_id
1 'polypeptide(L)'
;MGIIGGSVGYHLLRRISADGETGYCDGSAYEGVSKIETLLGKKIWGETKDRVVIDFGCGDGEDAVEVAKRGAKRVIGVDIRERALANARKRAAAHGVADRCVFTTQTGEKADVILSLDAFEHFDDPAEILRIMRRLLQDNGCIIAAFGPTWYHPLGGHLFSPFPFAHLIFTERSLIRWRSDFKTDGATRFGEAEGGLNQMTIRRFQAIVAESDFKFAEFEPVPIRKLKPIANRLTREFTTAIVRCKLVPRVAN
;
A
#
# COMPACT_ATOMS: atom_id res chain seq x y z
N MET A 1 20.29 -0.21 -8.34
CA MET A 1 20.86 -1.40 -7.71
C MET A 1 21.05 -2.58 -8.67
N GLY A 2 20.30 -2.74 -9.74
CA GLY A 2 20.51 -3.86 -10.65
C GLY A 2 21.87 -3.83 -11.36
N ILE A 3 22.34 -5.00 -11.79
CA ILE A 3 23.64 -5.17 -12.45
C ILE A 3 23.52 -5.22 -14.00
N ILE A 4 22.35 -5.60 -14.53
CA ILE A 4 22.13 -5.67 -15.98
C ILE A 4 21.50 -4.36 -16.44
N GLY A 5 22.28 -3.54 -17.15
CA GLY A 5 21.89 -2.20 -17.57
C GLY A 5 22.05 -1.93 -19.07
N GLY A 6 21.81 -0.68 -19.44
CA GLY A 6 22.00 -0.18 -20.81
C GLY A 6 21.10 -0.87 -21.84
N SER A 7 21.59 -0.97 -23.07
CA SER A 7 20.87 -1.62 -24.17
C SER A 7 20.68 -3.12 -23.95
N VAL A 8 21.63 -3.79 -23.30
CA VAL A 8 21.52 -5.23 -22.98
C VAL A 8 20.34 -5.47 -22.04
N GLY A 9 20.28 -4.74 -20.94
CA GLY A 9 19.16 -4.87 -19.98
C GLY A 9 17.82 -4.58 -20.63
N TYR A 10 17.72 -3.53 -21.43
CA TYR A 10 16.48 -3.19 -22.14
C TYR A 10 16.04 -4.29 -23.10
N HIS A 11 16.93 -4.81 -23.97
CA HIS A 11 16.56 -5.84 -24.95
C HIS A 11 16.22 -7.19 -24.27
N LEU A 12 16.87 -7.54 -23.17
CA LEU A 12 16.48 -8.70 -22.38
C LEU A 12 15.08 -8.53 -21.79
N LEU A 13 14.77 -7.38 -21.17
CA LEU A 13 13.44 -7.07 -20.67
C LEU A 13 12.37 -7.15 -21.76
N ARG A 14 12.64 -6.60 -22.95
CA ARG A 14 11.74 -6.71 -24.11
C ARG A 14 11.48 -8.16 -24.55
N ARG A 15 12.38 -9.06 -24.26
CA ARG A 15 12.26 -10.47 -24.63
C ARG A 15 11.50 -11.28 -23.58
N ILE A 16 11.71 -11.00 -22.29
CA ILE A 16 11.09 -11.74 -21.16
C ILE A 16 9.75 -11.15 -20.73
N SER A 17 9.45 -9.91 -21.08
CA SER A 17 8.22 -9.17 -20.75
C SER A 17 7.82 -8.33 -21.97
N ALA A 18 7.46 -9.03 -23.07
CA ALA A 18 7.26 -8.45 -24.38
C ALA A 18 5.96 -7.63 -24.49
N ASP A 19 4.96 -7.99 -23.73
CA ASP A 19 3.58 -7.46 -23.74
C ASP A 19 3.39 -6.20 -22.86
N GLY A 20 4.39 -5.85 -22.06
CA GLY A 20 4.30 -4.69 -21.16
C GLY A 20 3.39 -4.90 -19.97
N GLU A 21 2.94 -6.11 -19.73
CA GLU A 21 2.18 -6.44 -18.52
C GLU A 21 3.03 -6.15 -17.27
N THR A 22 2.50 -5.32 -16.41
CA THR A 22 3.11 -4.97 -15.13
C THR A 22 2.50 -5.83 -14.03
N GLY A 23 2.90 -7.10 -14.02
CA GLY A 23 2.73 -8.02 -12.90
C GLY A 23 1.34 -8.15 -12.24
N TYR A 24 1.25 -9.13 -11.44
CA TYR A 24 0.05 -9.68 -10.77
C TYR A 24 -0.49 -8.86 -9.58
N CYS A 25 -0.27 -7.54 -9.55
CA CYS A 25 -0.78 -6.66 -8.49
C CYS A 25 -1.93 -5.78 -9.00
N ASP A 26 -2.83 -6.37 -9.77
CA ASP A 26 -4.01 -5.72 -10.38
C ASP A 26 -5.29 -5.81 -9.53
N GLY A 27 -5.19 -6.36 -8.32
CA GLY A 27 -6.34 -6.59 -7.44
C GLY A 27 -7.10 -7.89 -7.70
N SER A 28 -6.77 -8.65 -8.76
CA SER A 28 -7.46 -9.92 -9.08
C SER A 28 -7.40 -10.96 -7.95
N ALA A 29 -6.39 -10.86 -7.08
CA ALA A 29 -6.28 -11.71 -5.88
C ALA A 29 -7.45 -11.53 -4.89
N TYR A 30 -8.23 -10.47 -5.02
CA TYR A 30 -9.36 -10.14 -4.14
C TYR A 30 -10.72 -10.27 -4.85
N GLU A 31 -10.78 -10.75 -6.10
CA GLU A 31 -12.04 -10.95 -6.79
C GLU A 31 -12.99 -11.86 -6.01
N GLY A 32 -14.19 -11.36 -5.73
CA GLY A 32 -15.24 -12.10 -5.01
C GLY A 32 -15.02 -12.27 -3.49
N VAL A 33 -13.95 -11.70 -2.93
CA VAL A 33 -13.66 -11.74 -1.49
C VAL A 33 -13.35 -10.33 -0.96
N SER A 34 -13.59 -10.11 0.33
CA SER A 34 -13.20 -8.86 0.98
C SER A 34 -11.68 -8.72 1.02
N LYS A 35 -11.15 -7.67 0.40
CA LYS A 35 -9.73 -7.30 0.49
C LYS A 35 -9.34 -7.06 1.95
N ILE A 36 -10.14 -6.30 2.67
CA ILE A 36 -9.91 -5.99 4.09
C ILE A 36 -9.84 -7.27 4.93
N GLU A 37 -10.81 -8.19 4.79
CA GLU A 37 -10.77 -9.46 5.53
C GLU A 37 -9.57 -10.33 5.13
N THR A 38 -9.21 -10.33 3.86
CA THR A 38 -8.05 -11.08 3.37
C THR A 38 -6.75 -10.53 3.95
N LEU A 39 -6.60 -9.20 3.99
CA LEU A 39 -5.41 -8.54 4.50
C LEU A 39 -5.35 -8.54 6.02
N LEU A 40 -6.44 -8.25 6.73
CA LEU A 40 -6.45 -7.95 8.15
C LEU A 40 -7.19 -8.99 9.01
N GLY A 41 -7.93 -9.89 8.37
CA GLY A 41 -8.80 -10.84 9.06
C GLY A 41 -10.07 -10.20 9.60
N LYS A 42 -11.04 -11.03 9.99
CA LYS A 42 -12.38 -10.57 10.43
C LYS A 42 -12.39 -9.69 11.68
N LYS A 43 -11.32 -9.71 12.48
CA LYS A 43 -11.20 -8.88 13.69
C LYS A 43 -11.28 -7.38 13.39
N ILE A 44 -10.95 -6.96 12.17
CA ILE A 44 -10.98 -5.56 11.76
C ILE A 44 -12.37 -4.92 11.94
N TRP A 45 -13.44 -5.68 11.76
CA TRP A 45 -14.80 -5.15 11.91
C TRP A 45 -15.13 -4.72 13.33
N GLY A 46 -14.55 -5.37 14.34
CA GLY A 46 -14.62 -4.92 15.73
C GLY A 46 -13.82 -3.64 16.00
N GLU A 47 -12.76 -3.40 15.23
CA GLU A 47 -11.94 -2.19 15.37
C GLU A 47 -12.58 -0.97 14.70
N THR A 48 -13.45 -1.16 13.71
CA THR A 48 -14.02 -0.05 12.90
C THR A 48 -15.49 0.24 13.21
N LYS A 49 -16.22 -0.71 13.80
CA LYS A 49 -17.63 -0.54 14.12
C LYS A 49 -17.88 0.62 15.09
N ASP A 50 -18.88 1.43 14.78
CA ASP A 50 -19.32 2.62 15.55
C ASP A 50 -18.23 3.71 15.72
N ARG A 51 -17.14 3.64 14.92
CA ARG A 51 -16.00 4.57 14.98
C ARG A 51 -15.94 5.49 13.77
N VAL A 52 -15.23 6.60 13.93
CA VAL A 52 -14.78 7.46 12.82
C VAL A 52 -13.50 6.85 12.27
N VAL A 53 -13.52 6.54 10.97
CA VAL A 53 -12.43 5.87 10.27
C VAL A 53 -11.93 6.77 9.14
N ILE A 54 -10.61 6.95 9.04
CA ILE A 54 -9.98 7.50 7.83
C ILE A 54 -9.41 6.31 7.03
N ASP A 55 -9.76 6.25 5.75
CA ASP A 55 -9.12 5.39 4.77
C ASP A 55 -8.08 6.23 4.02
N PHE A 56 -6.80 6.06 4.37
CA PHE A 56 -5.71 6.89 3.89
C PHE A 56 -5.01 6.24 2.69
N GLY A 57 -5.18 6.83 1.52
CA GLY A 57 -4.88 6.25 0.21
C GLY A 57 -6.07 5.45 -0.33
N CYS A 58 -7.29 5.98 -0.17
CA CYS A 58 -8.53 5.23 -0.40
C CYS A 58 -8.80 4.85 -1.86
N GLY A 59 -8.05 5.38 -2.82
CA GLY A 59 -8.29 5.10 -4.24
C GLY A 59 -9.74 5.32 -4.64
N ASP A 60 -10.31 4.35 -5.35
CA ASP A 60 -11.71 4.37 -5.83
C ASP A 60 -12.73 4.02 -4.72
N GLY A 61 -12.31 4.02 -3.43
CA GLY A 61 -13.17 3.96 -2.25
C GLY A 61 -13.78 2.59 -1.96
N GLU A 62 -13.21 1.51 -2.46
CA GLU A 62 -13.74 0.17 -2.24
C GLU A 62 -13.68 -0.21 -0.75
N ASP A 63 -12.52 -0.06 -0.13
CA ASP A 63 -12.30 -0.35 1.28
C ASP A 63 -13.14 0.58 2.18
N ALA A 64 -13.17 1.89 1.89
CA ALA A 64 -13.98 2.87 2.61
C ALA A 64 -15.48 2.52 2.60
N VAL A 65 -16.01 2.14 1.44
CA VAL A 65 -17.42 1.75 1.30
C VAL A 65 -17.71 0.46 2.07
N GLU A 66 -16.82 -0.52 2.03
CA GLU A 66 -17.01 -1.75 2.80
C GLU A 66 -17.01 -1.47 4.31
N VAL A 67 -16.08 -0.65 4.81
CA VAL A 67 -16.02 -0.22 6.21
C VAL A 67 -17.32 0.48 6.63
N ALA A 68 -17.86 1.37 5.80
CA ALA A 68 -19.13 2.02 6.06
C ALA A 68 -20.30 1.03 6.12
N LYS A 69 -20.36 0.07 5.20
CA LYS A 69 -21.38 -1.00 5.18
C LYS A 69 -21.31 -1.89 6.42
N ARG A 70 -20.11 -2.11 6.96
CA ARG A 70 -19.87 -2.91 8.18
C ARG A 70 -20.13 -2.16 9.49
N GLY A 71 -20.66 -0.93 9.43
CA GLY A 71 -21.16 -0.22 10.58
C GLY A 71 -20.20 0.79 11.19
N ALA A 72 -19.21 1.27 10.45
CA ALA A 72 -18.48 2.46 10.88
C ALA A 72 -19.44 3.66 11.01
N LYS A 73 -19.22 4.49 12.04
CA LYS A 73 -20.02 5.69 12.28
C LYS A 73 -19.87 6.70 11.15
N ARG A 74 -18.64 6.88 10.68
CA ARG A 74 -18.25 7.78 9.59
C ARG A 74 -16.97 7.28 8.94
N VAL A 75 -16.85 7.40 7.64
CA VAL A 75 -15.63 7.07 6.90
C VAL A 75 -15.19 8.27 6.08
N ILE A 76 -13.91 8.62 6.17
CA ILE A 76 -13.29 9.71 5.43
C ILE A 76 -12.22 9.08 4.54
N GLY A 77 -12.50 8.98 3.24
CA GLY A 77 -11.52 8.51 2.26
C GLY A 77 -10.62 9.68 1.82
N VAL A 78 -9.32 9.50 1.96
CA VAL A 78 -8.32 10.49 1.55
C VAL A 78 -7.45 9.93 0.44
N ASP A 79 -7.40 10.61 -0.71
CA ASP A 79 -6.51 10.27 -1.84
C ASP A 79 -6.14 11.53 -2.61
N ILE A 80 -4.94 11.60 -3.15
CA ILE A 80 -4.47 12.77 -3.92
C ILE A 80 -5.12 12.87 -5.31
N ARG A 81 -5.69 11.77 -5.82
CA ARG A 81 -6.24 11.67 -7.18
C ARG A 81 -7.74 11.99 -7.17
N GLU A 82 -8.11 13.19 -7.59
CA GLU A 82 -9.52 13.62 -7.63
C GLU A 82 -10.39 12.70 -8.52
N ARG A 83 -9.82 12.11 -9.58
CA ARG A 83 -10.53 11.14 -10.40
C ARG A 83 -10.94 9.89 -9.61
N ALA A 84 -10.06 9.38 -8.75
CA ALA A 84 -10.35 8.24 -7.87
C ALA A 84 -11.43 8.61 -6.85
N LEU A 85 -11.33 9.80 -6.23
CA LEU A 85 -12.33 10.31 -5.30
C LEU A 85 -13.72 10.48 -5.95
N ALA A 86 -13.78 10.89 -7.21
CA ALA A 86 -15.04 10.96 -7.96
C ALA A 86 -15.67 9.58 -8.13
N ASN A 87 -14.88 8.54 -8.41
CA ASN A 87 -15.35 7.16 -8.48
C ASN A 87 -15.80 6.66 -7.10
N ALA A 88 -15.05 6.98 -6.05
CA ALA A 88 -15.38 6.61 -4.67
C ALA A 88 -16.74 7.19 -4.24
N ARG A 89 -17.04 8.46 -4.57
CA ARG A 89 -18.35 9.09 -4.31
C ARG A 89 -19.48 8.35 -5.04
N LYS A 90 -19.29 7.99 -6.31
CA LYS A 90 -20.27 7.20 -7.08
C LYS A 90 -20.49 5.82 -6.46
N ARG A 91 -19.41 5.16 -6.05
CA ARG A 91 -19.46 3.85 -5.39
C ARG A 91 -20.23 3.92 -4.07
N ALA A 92 -19.97 4.91 -3.22
CA ALA A 92 -20.69 5.11 -1.96
C ALA A 92 -22.19 5.34 -2.18
N ALA A 93 -22.56 6.13 -3.18
CA ALA A 93 -23.95 6.36 -3.55
C ALA A 93 -24.64 5.08 -4.05
N ALA A 94 -23.98 4.31 -4.91
CA ALA A 94 -24.50 3.04 -5.45
C ALA A 94 -24.72 1.98 -4.35
N HIS A 95 -23.94 2.05 -3.25
CA HIS A 95 -24.07 1.14 -2.11
C HIS A 95 -24.91 1.69 -0.96
N GLY A 96 -25.52 2.88 -1.09
CA GLY A 96 -26.41 3.46 -0.08
C GLY A 96 -25.72 3.87 1.21
N VAL A 97 -24.43 4.26 1.15
CA VAL A 97 -23.63 4.70 2.30
C VAL A 97 -23.03 6.10 2.14
N ALA A 98 -23.53 6.87 1.16
CA ALA A 98 -23.02 8.21 0.88
C ALA A 98 -23.18 9.18 2.05
N ASP A 99 -24.17 8.99 2.90
CA ASP A 99 -24.43 9.77 4.11
C ASP A 99 -23.33 9.60 5.17
N ARG A 100 -22.64 8.48 5.16
CA ARG A 100 -21.55 8.15 6.10
C ARG A 100 -20.15 8.29 5.53
N CYS A 101 -20.02 8.48 4.21
CA CYS A 101 -18.74 8.57 3.52
C CYS A 101 -18.46 9.99 3.03
N VAL A 102 -17.25 10.47 3.28
CA VAL A 102 -16.70 11.70 2.69
C VAL A 102 -15.41 11.34 1.96
N PHE A 103 -15.24 11.86 0.74
CA PHE A 103 -14.04 11.63 -0.07
C PHE A 103 -13.40 12.96 -0.44
N THR A 104 -12.13 13.13 -0.06
CA THR A 104 -11.43 14.43 -0.14
C THR A 104 -9.94 14.24 -0.34
N THR A 105 -9.27 15.26 -0.88
CA THR A 105 -7.81 15.24 -1.02
C THR A 105 -7.08 15.55 0.29
N GLN A 106 -7.76 16.17 1.24
CA GLN A 106 -7.22 16.49 2.57
C GLN A 106 -8.34 16.61 3.58
N THR A 107 -8.03 16.37 4.85
CA THR A 107 -8.96 16.53 5.96
C THR A 107 -8.25 17.06 7.20
N GLY A 108 -8.99 17.74 8.07
CA GLY A 108 -8.56 18.12 9.42
C GLY A 108 -9.35 17.35 10.50
N GLU A 109 -10.31 16.49 10.09
CA GLU A 109 -11.10 15.70 11.03
C GLU A 109 -10.22 14.62 11.69
N LYS A 110 -10.40 14.44 13.00
CA LYS A 110 -9.71 13.36 13.73
C LYS A 110 -10.53 12.08 13.70
N ALA A 111 -9.82 10.95 13.58
CA ALA A 111 -10.40 9.63 13.54
C ALA A 111 -9.97 8.75 14.72
N ASP A 112 -10.80 7.78 15.05
CA ASP A 112 -10.47 6.73 16.02
C ASP A 112 -9.54 5.69 15.41
N VAL A 113 -9.69 5.44 14.10
CA VAL A 113 -8.89 4.47 13.34
C VAL A 113 -8.49 5.08 12.00
N ILE A 114 -7.22 4.95 11.66
CA ILE A 114 -6.72 5.21 10.30
C ILE A 114 -6.38 3.87 9.67
N LEU A 115 -7.03 3.54 8.55
CA LEU A 115 -6.68 2.42 7.70
C LEU A 115 -5.73 2.91 6.60
N SER A 116 -4.74 2.09 6.25
CA SER A 116 -3.88 2.33 5.09
C SER A 116 -3.50 0.99 4.47
N LEU A 117 -4.14 0.65 3.36
CA LEU A 117 -4.04 -0.66 2.72
C LEU A 117 -3.41 -0.51 1.33
N ASP A 118 -2.35 -1.29 1.07
CA ASP A 118 -1.57 -1.26 -0.17
C ASP A 118 -1.15 0.19 -0.57
N ALA A 119 -0.63 0.95 0.40
CA ALA A 119 -0.31 2.37 0.21
C ALA A 119 1.09 2.77 0.68
N PHE A 120 1.63 2.17 1.76
CA PHE A 120 2.93 2.59 2.34
C PHE A 120 4.11 2.40 1.37
N GLU A 121 4.06 1.43 0.48
CA GLU A 121 5.04 1.21 -0.58
C GLU A 121 5.01 2.26 -1.69
N HIS A 122 3.94 3.07 -1.72
CA HIS A 122 3.70 4.10 -2.73
C HIS A 122 3.91 5.54 -2.23
N PHE A 123 4.00 5.76 -0.92
CA PHE A 123 4.20 7.11 -0.38
C PHE A 123 5.63 7.61 -0.65
N ASP A 124 5.78 8.82 -1.18
CA ASP A 124 7.09 9.44 -1.43
C ASP A 124 7.87 9.64 -0.13
N ASP A 125 7.22 10.19 0.89
CA ASP A 125 7.77 10.37 2.25
C ASP A 125 6.89 9.68 3.30
N PRO A 126 7.11 8.38 3.57
CA PRO A 126 6.35 7.65 4.58
C PRO A 126 6.49 8.21 6.00
N ALA A 127 7.60 8.89 6.31
CA ALA A 127 7.78 9.51 7.62
C ALA A 127 6.88 10.75 7.78
N GLU A 128 6.77 11.58 6.73
CA GLU A 128 5.81 12.71 6.73
C GLU A 128 4.37 12.20 6.78
N ILE A 129 4.06 11.13 6.07
CA ILE A 129 2.73 10.52 6.14
C ILE A 129 2.39 10.08 7.57
N LEU A 130 3.31 9.47 8.31
CA LEU A 130 3.06 9.14 9.72
C LEU A 130 2.85 10.40 10.58
N ARG A 131 3.57 11.50 10.33
CA ARG A 131 3.33 12.78 11.01
C ARG A 131 1.93 13.34 10.69
N ILE A 132 1.48 13.27 9.44
CA ILE A 132 0.12 13.65 9.03
C ILE A 132 -0.90 12.77 9.75
N MET A 133 -0.73 11.45 9.70
CA MET A 133 -1.63 10.52 10.39
C MET A 133 -1.69 10.78 11.91
N ARG A 134 -0.56 11.17 12.55
CA ARG A 134 -0.57 11.51 13.98
C ARG A 134 -1.48 12.72 14.27
N ARG A 135 -1.46 13.73 13.41
CA ARG A 135 -2.33 14.90 13.55
C ARG A 135 -3.82 14.58 13.36
N LEU A 136 -4.12 13.60 12.50
CA LEU A 136 -5.48 13.16 12.18
C LEU A 136 -6.02 12.10 13.15
N LEU A 137 -5.21 11.56 14.04
CA LEU A 137 -5.60 10.50 14.95
C LEU A 137 -6.01 11.07 16.30
N GLN A 138 -7.08 10.52 16.89
CA GLN A 138 -7.42 10.72 18.29
C GLN A 138 -6.31 10.19 19.20
N ASP A 139 -6.21 10.67 20.43
CA ASP A 139 -5.13 10.27 21.34
C ASP A 139 -5.16 8.76 21.67
N ASN A 140 -6.35 8.19 21.79
CA ASN A 140 -6.55 6.75 22.00
C ASN A 140 -6.78 5.97 20.70
N GLY A 141 -6.54 6.60 19.54
CA GLY A 141 -6.73 5.98 18.24
C GLY A 141 -5.58 5.07 17.83
N CYS A 142 -5.74 4.39 16.70
CA CYS A 142 -4.70 3.54 16.12
C CYS A 142 -4.66 3.65 14.59
N ILE A 143 -3.49 3.35 14.04
CA ILE A 143 -3.33 3.10 12.60
C ILE A 143 -3.30 1.58 12.41
N ILE A 144 -4.08 1.08 11.45
CA ILE A 144 -4.04 -0.31 11.01
C ILE A 144 -3.62 -0.30 9.55
N ALA A 145 -2.48 -0.89 9.26
CA ALA A 145 -1.92 -0.89 7.92
C ALA A 145 -1.58 -2.29 7.44
N ALA A 146 -1.76 -2.50 6.16
CA ALA A 146 -1.22 -3.65 5.44
C ALA A 146 -0.66 -3.16 4.11
N PHE A 147 0.54 -3.57 3.77
CA PHE A 147 1.19 -3.15 2.53
C PHE A 147 2.12 -4.24 2.00
N GLY A 148 2.33 -4.22 0.70
CA GLY A 148 3.20 -5.14 -0.01
C GLY A 148 2.81 -5.28 -1.48
N PRO A 149 3.70 -5.90 -2.26
CA PRO A 149 4.93 -6.60 -1.85
C PRO A 149 6.05 -5.65 -1.41
N THR A 150 6.84 -6.05 -0.39
CA THR A 150 8.02 -5.31 0.03
C THR A 150 9.13 -5.34 -1.02
N TRP A 151 10.10 -4.41 -0.95
CA TRP A 151 11.10 -4.25 -2.01
C TRP A 151 11.88 -5.52 -2.38
N TYR A 152 12.24 -6.35 -1.42
CA TYR A 152 12.98 -7.61 -1.69
C TYR A 152 12.09 -8.81 -2.03
N HIS A 153 10.78 -8.65 -2.03
CA HIS A 153 9.87 -9.68 -2.56
C HIS A 153 10.16 -9.95 -4.04
N PRO A 154 9.97 -11.18 -4.57
CA PRO A 154 10.14 -11.46 -6.00
C PRO A 154 9.44 -10.47 -6.93
N LEU A 155 8.28 -9.97 -6.54
CA LEU A 155 7.49 -8.97 -7.27
C LEU A 155 7.56 -7.57 -6.62
N GLY A 156 8.59 -7.24 -5.86
CA GLY A 156 8.74 -5.93 -5.22
C GLY A 156 8.80 -4.75 -6.20
N GLY A 157 9.12 -5.00 -7.46
CA GLY A 157 9.03 -4.04 -8.56
C GLY A 157 7.73 -4.14 -9.37
N HIS A 158 6.60 -4.36 -8.74
CA HIS A 158 5.30 -4.72 -9.35
C HIS A 158 4.72 -3.71 -10.35
N LEU A 159 5.20 -2.48 -10.39
CA LEU A 159 4.86 -1.48 -11.43
C LEU A 159 5.67 -1.64 -12.71
N PHE A 160 6.57 -2.62 -12.75
CA PHE A 160 7.48 -2.90 -13.86
C PHE A 160 7.32 -4.35 -14.35
N SER A 161 8.37 -4.93 -14.90
CA SER A 161 8.33 -6.30 -15.44
C SER A 161 7.84 -7.32 -14.39
N PRO A 162 6.93 -8.24 -14.76
CA PRO A 162 6.44 -9.33 -13.91
C PRO A 162 7.51 -10.41 -13.66
N PHE A 163 8.67 -10.31 -14.33
CA PHE A 163 9.76 -11.26 -14.10
C PHE A 163 10.26 -11.16 -12.65
N PRO A 164 10.29 -12.28 -11.91
CA PRO A 164 10.68 -12.25 -10.50
C PRO A 164 12.06 -11.62 -10.29
N PHE A 165 12.14 -10.72 -9.31
CA PHE A 165 13.36 -9.96 -8.97
C PHE A 165 13.88 -9.03 -10.10
N ALA A 166 13.10 -8.74 -11.14
CA ALA A 166 13.52 -7.84 -12.22
C ALA A 166 14.11 -6.51 -11.69
N HIS A 167 13.47 -5.91 -10.67
CA HIS A 167 13.88 -4.67 -10.03
C HIS A 167 15.22 -4.75 -9.27
N LEU A 168 15.68 -5.97 -8.93
CA LEU A 168 17.00 -6.21 -8.31
C LEU A 168 18.06 -6.61 -9.33
N ILE A 169 17.65 -7.23 -10.44
CA ILE A 169 18.53 -7.74 -11.50
C ILE A 169 18.86 -6.65 -12.52
N PHE A 170 17.85 -5.94 -12.99
CA PHE A 170 18.01 -4.88 -13.98
C PHE A 170 18.18 -3.52 -13.34
N THR A 171 18.98 -2.64 -13.98
CA THR A 171 19.09 -1.27 -13.50
C THR A 171 17.76 -0.53 -13.65
N GLU A 172 17.49 0.40 -12.74
CA GLU A 172 16.31 1.28 -12.78
C GLU A 172 16.14 1.90 -14.18
N ARG A 173 17.22 2.44 -14.75
CA ARG A 173 17.21 3.05 -16.08
C ARG A 173 16.73 2.07 -17.18
N SER A 174 17.09 0.80 -17.10
CA SER A 174 16.64 -0.20 -18.09
C SER A 174 15.17 -0.54 -17.90
N LEU A 175 14.69 -0.64 -16.66
CA LEU A 175 13.28 -0.88 -16.33
C LEU A 175 12.39 0.31 -16.72
N ILE A 176 12.82 1.53 -16.44
CA ILE A 176 12.15 2.77 -16.87
C ILE A 176 12.07 2.83 -18.40
N ARG A 177 13.19 2.59 -19.11
CA ARG A 177 13.20 2.56 -20.58
C ARG A 177 12.25 1.49 -21.13
N TRP A 178 12.23 0.29 -20.56
CA TRP A 178 11.30 -0.77 -20.93
C TRP A 178 9.84 -0.34 -20.70
N ARG A 179 9.56 0.27 -19.53
CA ARG A 179 8.22 0.72 -19.17
C ARG A 179 7.71 1.84 -20.09
N SER A 180 8.60 2.74 -20.54
CA SER A 180 8.23 3.84 -21.44
C SER A 180 7.76 3.40 -22.84
N ASP A 181 7.97 2.13 -23.21
CA ASP A 181 7.40 1.58 -24.45
C ASP A 181 5.88 1.30 -24.31
N PHE A 182 5.36 1.23 -23.08
CA PHE A 182 3.97 0.82 -22.78
C PHE A 182 3.19 1.86 -21.97
N LYS A 183 3.87 2.76 -21.28
CA LYS A 183 3.29 3.80 -20.41
C LYS A 183 3.81 5.17 -20.80
N THR A 184 2.91 6.15 -20.75
CA THR A 184 3.19 7.54 -21.19
C THR A 184 3.23 8.54 -20.03
N ASP A 185 3.46 8.05 -18.80
CA ASP A 185 3.51 8.89 -17.59
C ASP A 185 4.79 9.73 -17.45
N GLY A 186 5.77 9.53 -18.34
CA GLY A 186 7.02 10.30 -18.35
C GLY A 186 7.98 10.00 -17.21
N ALA A 187 7.75 8.94 -16.44
CA ALA A 187 8.58 8.56 -15.32
C ALA A 187 10.05 8.35 -15.72
N THR A 188 10.97 8.88 -14.91
CA THR A 188 12.42 8.73 -15.06
C THR A 188 13.04 7.91 -13.92
N ARG A 189 12.30 7.70 -12.84
CA ARG A 189 12.68 6.93 -11.63
C ARG A 189 11.51 6.11 -11.12
N PHE A 190 11.79 5.10 -10.29
CA PHE A 190 10.76 4.25 -9.68
C PHE A 190 9.67 5.03 -8.94
N GLY A 191 10.04 6.06 -8.19
CA GLY A 191 9.08 6.88 -7.45
C GLY A 191 8.20 7.77 -8.32
N GLU A 192 8.59 8.06 -9.56
CA GLU A 192 7.83 8.91 -10.50
C GLU A 192 6.84 8.10 -11.36
N ALA A 193 6.96 6.77 -11.39
CA ALA A 193 5.98 5.93 -12.08
C ALA A 193 4.59 6.13 -11.49
N GLU A 194 3.55 6.08 -12.31
CA GLU A 194 2.18 6.15 -11.81
C GLU A 194 1.95 5.08 -10.72
N GLY A 195 1.56 5.52 -9.53
CA GLY A 195 1.52 4.72 -8.31
C GLY A 195 2.79 4.81 -7.46
N GLY A 196 3.94 5.20 -8.03
CA GLY A 196 5.22 5.31 -7.33
C GLY A 196 5.72 4.02 -6.68
N LEU A 197 7.03 3.89 -6.49
CA LEU A 197 7.60 2.85 -5.63
C LEU A 197 8.73 3.46 -4.80
N ASN A 198 8.55 3.50 -3.49
CA ASN A 198 9.53 4.06 -2.57
C ASN A 198 10.57 3.04 -2.09
N GLN A 199 10.57 1.84 -2.67
CA GLN A 199 11.47 0.74 -2.32
C GLN A 199 11.36 0.32 -0.84
N MET A 200 10.14 0.24 -0.30
CA MET A 200 9.88 -0.08 1.09
C MET A 200 10.33 -1.51 1.45
N THR A 201 11.25 -1.61 2.41
CA THR A 201 11.65 -2.87 3.04
C THR A 201 11.06 -2.96 4.44
N ILE A 202 10.99 -4.16 5.01
CA ILE A 202 10.55 -4.35 6.40
C ILE A 202 11.44 -3.54 7.36
N ARG A 203 12.75 -3.60 7.17
CA ARG A 203 13.73 -2.90 8.01
C ARG A 203 13.56 -1.38 7.94
N ARG A 204 13.36 -0.84 6.71
CA ARG A 204 13.14 0.60 6.51
C ARG A 204 11.85 1.05 7.17
N PHE A 205 10.75 0.30 7.02
CA PHE A 205 9.50 0.61 7.68
C PHE A 205 9.62 0.61 9.20
N GLN A 206 10.29 -0.42 9.77
CA GLN A 206 10.54 -0.47 11.21
C GLN A 206 11.38 0.70 11.72
N ALA A 207 12.38 1.14 10.96
CA ALA A 207 13.19 2.32 11.32
C ALA A 207 12.33 3.61 11.29
N ILE A 208 11.53 3.82 10.24
CA ILE A 208 10.62 4.97 10.13
C ILE A 208 9.65 5.02 11.32
N VAL A 209 9.05 3.89 11.70
CA VAL A 209 8.14 3.83 12.86
C VAL A 209 8.90 4.07 14.17
N ALA A 210 10.13 3.57 14.30
CA ALA A 210 10.94 3.78 15.50
C ALA A 210 11.27 5.26 15.74
N GLU A 211 11.44 6.04 14.66
CA GLU A 211 11.74 7.49 14.69
C GLU A 211 10.46 8.36 14.74
N SER A 212 9.27 7.76 14.65
CA SER A 212 7.99 8.46 14.67
C SER A 212 7.37 8.53 16.07
N ASP A 213 6.26 9.29 16.19
CA ASP A 213 5.41 9.36 17.40
C ASP A 213 4.60 8.08 17.64
N PHE A 214 4.89 6.99 16.90
CA PHE A 214 4.18 5.73 17.00
C PHE A 214 5.06 4.61 17.54
N LYS A 215 4.39 3.58 18.07
CA LYS A 215 5.00 2.28 18.37
C LYS A 215 4.11 1.17 17.82
N PHE A 216 4.72 0.03 17.53
CA PHE A 216 3.97 -1.16 17.14
C PHE A 216 3.20 -1.72 18.35
N ALA A 217 1.87 -1.82 18.23
CA ALA A 217 1.05 -2.67 19.09
C ALA A 217 1.01 -4.09 18.51
N GLU A 218 0.94 -4.22 17.18
CA GLU A 218 1.03 -5.49 16.47
C GLU A 218 1.95 -5.31 15.24
N PHE A 219 2.75 -6.33 14.92
CA PHE A 219 3.60 -6.36 13.72
C PHE A 219 3.72 -7.80 13.23
N GLU A 220 3.27 -8.06 12.01
CA GLU A 220 3.25 -9.37 11.41
C GLU A 220 3.73 -9.33 9.95
N PRO A 221 4.94 -9.78 9.65
CA PRO A 221 5.35 -10.08 8.27
C PRO A 221 4.73 -11.41 7.84
N VAL A 222 3.73 -11.35 6.95
CA VAL A 222 3.02 -12.53 6.44
C VAL A 222 3.84 -13.15 5.32
N PRO A 223 4.29 -14.40 5.44
CA PRO A 223 5.14 -15.01 4.44
C PRO A 223 4.38 -15.39 3.17
N ILE A 224 5.07 -15.39 2.03
CA ILE A 224 4.61 -16.01 0.80
C ILE A 224 4.28 -17.48 1.11
N ARG A 225 3.07 -17.93 0.78
CA ARG A 225 2.56 -19.25 1.16
C ARG A 225 3.54 -20.39 0.84
N LYS A 226 4.13 -20.37 -0.35
CA LYS A 226 5.10 -21.39 -0.78
C LYS A 226 6.45 -21.31 -0.07
N LEU A 227 6.82 -20.13 0.47
CA LEU A 227 8.09 -19.90 1.16
C LEU A 227 7.96 -19.96 2.69
N LYS A 228 6.75 -20.22 3.21
CA LYS A 228 6.49 -20.30 4.65
C LYS A 228 7.47 -21.22 5.42
N PRO A 229 7.88 -22.41 4.89
CA PRO A 229 8.81 -23.28 5.61
C PRO A 229 10.21 -22.69 5.84
N ILE A 230 10.64 -21.77 4.98
CA ILE A 230 11.97 -21.11 5.08
C ILE A 230 11.88 -19.69 5.61
N ALA A 231 10.65 -19.20 5.88
CA ALA A 231 10.44 -17.85 6.40
C ALA A 231 10.87 -17.77 7.88
N ASN A 232 11.86 -16.94 8.14
CA ASN A 232 12.37 -16.68 9.48
C ASN A 232 12.93 -15.25 9.57
N ARG A 233 13.48 -14.87 10.72
CA ARG A 233 13.97 -13.52 10.96
C ARG A 233 15.07 -13.06 9.97
N LEU A 234 15.87 -14.00 9.44
CA LEU A 234 16.95 -13.68 8.50
C LEU A 234 16.45 -13.59 7.05
N THR A 235 15.45 -14.40 6.70
CA THR A 235 14.94 -14.50 5.32
C THR A 235 13.70 -13.65 5.07
N ARG A 236 13.10 -13.06 6.11
CA ARG A 236 11.81 -12.36 6.04
C ARG A 236 11.75 -11.25 4.98
N GLU A 237 12.85 -10.55 4.70
CA GLU A 237 12.87 -9.50 3.66
C GLU A 237 12.54 -10.06 2.26
N PHE A 238 12.88 -11.32 1.99
CA PHE A 238 12.65 -11.99 0.71
C PHE A 238 11.41 -12.89 0.70
N THR A 239 10.97 -13.30 1.88
CA THR A 239 9.89 -14.30 2.01
C THR A 239 8.56 -13.71 2.44
N THR A 240 8.50 -12.41 2.75
CA THR A 240 7.27 -11.73 3.16
C THR A 240 6.47 -11.27 1.95
N ALA A 241 5.21 -11.67 1.88
CA ALA A 241 4.26 -11.18 0.88
C ALA A 241 3.70 -9.81 1.30
N ILE A 242 3.25 -9.69 2.56
CA ILE A 242 2.56 -8.51 3.08
C ILE A 242 3.05 -8.25 4.50
N VAL A 243 3.22 -6.99 4.84
CA VAL A 243 3.42 -6.54 6.23
C VAL A 243 2.07 -6.07 6.76
N ARG A 244 1.65 -6.62 7.90
CA ARG A 244 0.49 -6.16 8.68
C ARG A 244 0.97 -5.50 9.94
N CYS A 245 0.36 -4.40 10.34
CA CYS A 245 0.69 -3.79 11.62
C CYS A 245 -0.47 -2.99 12.21
N LYS A 246 -0.43 -2.85 13.53
CA LYS A 246 -1.21 -1.88 14.29
C LYS A 246 -0.23 -0.96 15.01
N LEU A 247 -0.35 0.34 14.74
CA LEU A 247 0.46 1.37 15.36
C LEU A 247 -0.42 2.15 16.34
N VAL A 248 0.14 2.47 17.50
CA VAL A 248 -0.50 3.34 18.50
C VAL A 248 0.43 4.48 18.84
N PRO A 249 -0.09 5.65 19.22
CA PRO A 249 0.73 6.78 19.65
C PRO A 249 1.67 6.38 20.79
N ARG A 250 2.87 6.94 20.78
CA ARG A 250 3.72 6.90 21.98
C ARG A 250 3.10 7.85 23.01
N VAL A 251 2.99 7.38 24.24
CA VAL A 251 2.62 8.25 25.35
C VAL A 251 3.78 9.23 25.55
N ALA A 252 3.51 10.53 25.49
CA ALA A 252 4.51 11.52 25.89
C ALA A 252 4.84 11.28 27.37
N ASN A 253 6.11 11.00 27.67
CA ASN A 253 6.60 10.96 29.06
C ASN A 253 6.66 12.37 29.62
#